data_50ac34440298cdb41369968911649324
#
_entry.id   50ac34440298cdb41369968911649324
#
_cell.length_a   1.000
_cell.length_b   1.000
_cell.length_c   1.000
_cell.angle_alpha   90.00
_cell.angle_beta   90.00
_cell.angle_gamma   90.00
#
_symmetry.space_group_name_H-M   'P 1'
#
loop_
_entity.id
_entity.type
_entity.pdbx_description
1 polymer ?
#
loop_
_entity_poly.entity_id
_entity_poly.type
_entity_poly.pdbx_seq_one_letter_code
_entity_poly.pdbx_strand_id
1 'polypeptide(L)'
;STYTTRIRLEKQEDGANPNSWGTVLNQNVIDLVDDAIAAYTTVSLSSVDVTLTNIDGQADQARSAFIELQGALTDNVNVVIPAKSKSYFIRNKTTRSSAETTKIKTLAGAGTAVGFNGNGWFICDGVSVHQSNAVGLGLGTASELDFGTADANLIPVSTADIRFVRASVSSTVPSAKTFTSAVTFTGPVVDPVVSLT
;
A
#
# COMPACT_ATOMS: atom_id res chain seq x y z
N SER A 1 -2.61 37.76 -3.88
CA SER A 1 -2.60 36.59 -4.78
C SER A 1 -3.62 35.56 -4.32
N THR A 2 -4.25 34.88 -5.24
CA THR A 2 -5.14 33.76 -5.02
C THR A 2 -4.50 32.47 -5.51
N TYR A 3 -4.93 31.32 -5.01
CA TYR A 3 -4.30 30.04 -5.32
C TYR A 3 -5.31 29.00 -5.77
N THR A 4 -4.85 27.99 -6.53
CA THR A 4 -5.67 26.83 -6.87
C THR A 4 -5.93 25.97 -5.63
N THR A 5 -7.10 25.35 -5.53
CA THR A 5 -7.56 24.68 -4.30
C THR A 5 -6.75 23.42 -3.96
N ARG A 6 -6.32 22.63 -4.95
CA ARG A 6 -5.71 21.31 -4.73
C ARG A 6 -4.20 21.38 -4.60
N ILE A 7 -3.52 21.81 -5.67
CA ILE A 7 -2.06 21.87 -5.71
C ILE A 7 -1.50 23.27 -5.44
N ARG A 8 -2.35 24.21 -5.10
CA ARG A 8 -2.01 25.54 -4.52
C ARG A 8 -1.07 26.37 -5.41
N LEU A 9 -1.29 26.35 -6.71
CA LEU A 9 -0.58 27.20 -7.67
C LEU A 9 -1.09 28.62 -7.59
N GLU A 10 -0.22 29.58 -7.78
CA GLU A 10 -0.61 30.99 -7.83
C GLU A 10 -1.48 31.28 -9.06
N LYS A 11 -2.60 31.97 -8.86
CA LYS A 11 -3.42 32.51 -9.94
C LYS A 11 -2.94 33.93 -10.23
N GLN A 12 -2.50 34.16 -11.44
CA GLN A 12 -2.12 35.47 -11.89
C GLN A 12 -3.36 36.34 -12.14
N GLU A 13 -3.34 37.55 -11.63
CA GLU A 13 -4.37 38.56 -11.90
C GLU A 13 -3.88 39.51 -12.99
N ASP A 14 -4.79 40.06 -13.78
CA ASP A 14 -4.46 41.03 -14.82
C ASP A 14 -3.74 42.24 -14.22
N GLY A 15 -2.59 42.58 -14.79
CA GLY A 15 -1.74 43.65 -14.29
C GLY A 15 -0.94 43.35 -13.03
N ALA A 16 -1.07 42.15 -12.46
CA ALA A 16 -0.23 41.70 -11.37
C ALA A 16 1.20 41.42 -11.84
N ASN A 17 2.16 41.61 -10.94
CA ASN A 17 3.57 41.28 -11.17
C ASN A 17 4.20 41.96 -12.41
N PRO A 18 4.03 43.28 -12.64
CA PRO A 18 4.66 43.96 -13.73
C PRO A 18 6.19 43.77 -13.67
N ASN A 19 6.82 43.43 -14.79
CA ASN A 19 8.23 43.09 -14.95
C ASN A 19 8.75 41.83 -14.28
N SER A 20 7.93 41.15 -13.48
CA SER A 20 8.28 39.87 -12.82
C SER A 20 7.33 38.70 -13.16
N TRP A 21 6.38 38.95 -14.04
CA TRP A 21 5.35 37.98 -14.43
C TRP A 21 5.93 36.62 -14.87
N GLY A 22 6.96 36.62 -15.72
CA GLY A 22 7.61 35.40 -16.17
C GLY A 22 8.28 34.62 -15.04
N THR A 23 8.91 35.31 -14.09
CA THR A 23 9.51 34.68 -12.91
C THR A 23 8.45 34.03 -12.03
N VAL A 24 7.37 34.76 -11.75
CA VAL A 24 6.27 34.24 -10.92
C VAL A 24 5.57 33.05 -11.60
N LEU A 25 5.35 33.11 -12.93
CA LEU A 25 4.79 32.00 -13.68
C LEU A 25 5.69 30.77 -13.59
N ASN A 26 6.98 30.92 -13.79
CA ASN A 26 7.90 29.80 -13.76
C ASN A 26 7.98 29.19 -12.36
N GLN A 27 8.25 29.98 -11.32
CA GLN A 27 8.49 29.47 -9.97
C GLN A 27 7.22 29.05 -9.24
N ASN A 28 6.11 29.79 -9.35
CA ASN A 28 4.92 29.58 -8.54
C ASN A 28 3.82 28.79 -9.27
N VAL A 29 4.04 28.45 -10.54
CA VAL A 29 3.11 27.67 -11.34
C VAL A 29 3.83 26.49 -11.99
N ILE A 30 4.78 26.71 -12.89
CA ILE A 30 5.40 25.65 -13.71
C ILE A 30 6.22 24.69 -12.85
N ASP A 31 7.14 25.21 -12.04
CA ASP A 31 7.98 24.39 -11.14
C ASP A 31 7.10 23.61 -10.14
N LEU A 32 6.05 24.24 -9.63
CA LEU A 32 5.12 23.58 -8.70
C LEU A 32 4.22 22.53 -9.36
N VAL A 33 3.95 22.64 -10.66
CA VAL A 33 3.29 21.57 -11.42
C VAL A 33 4.24 20.40 -11.61
N ASP A 34 5.48 20.67 -11.94
CA ASP A 34 6.53 19.65 -12.07
C ASP A 34 6.69 18.88 -10.74
N ASP A 35 6.83 19.61 -9.62
CA ASP A 35 6.87 19.02 -8.28
C ASP A 35 5.64 18.11 -7.99
N ALA A 36 4.47 18.57 -8.37
CA ALA A 36 3.23 17.83 -8.11
C ALA A 36 3.09 16.55 -8.93
N ILE A 37 3.80 16.44 -10.04
CA ILE A 37 3.75 15.32 -10.98
C ILE A 37 4.94 14.38 -10.78
N ALA A 38 6.14 14.91 -10.57
CA ALA A 38 7.39 14.16 -10.67
C ALA A 38 8.30 14.23 -9.44
N ALA A 39 8.09 15.19 -8.53
CA ALA A 39 9.00 15.33 -7.40
C ALA A 39 8.95 14.13 -6.45
N TYR A 40 10.14 13.78 -5.96
CA TYR A 40 10.39 12.76 -4.96
C TYR A 40 10.88 13.42 -3.68
N THR A 41 10.18 13.18 -2.59
CA THR A 41 10.52 13.73 -1.27
C THR A 41 10.77 12.60 -0.26
N THR A 42 11.79 12.78 0.57
CA THR A 42 12.05 11.89 1.70
C THR A 42 11.58 12.55 3.00
N VAL A 43 10.83 11.82 3.78
CA VAL A 43 10.32 12.23 5.09
C VAL A 43 10.92 11.35 6.16
N SER A 44 11.72 11.97 7.04
CA SER A 44 12.29 11.26 8.19
C SER A 44 11.27 11.17 9.31
N LEU A 45 10.96 9.95 9.72
CA LEU A 45 10.07 9.64 10.83
C LEU A 45 10.91 9.29 12.06
N SER A 46 10.43 9.73 13.19
CA SER A 46 10.84 9.27 14.52
C SER A 46 9.61 8.67 15.20
N SER A 47 9.60 8.50 16.48
CA SER A 47 8.44 7.95 17.19
C SER A 47 7.36 8.99 17.53
N VAL A 48 7.16 9.99 16.67
CA VAL A 48 6.14 11.04 16.79
C VAL A 48 5.47 11.30 15.46
N ASP A 49 4.22 11.75 15.50
CA ASP A 49 3.47 12.11 14.30
C ASP A 49 4.14 13.25 13.54
N VAL A 50 4.12 13.16 12.21
CA VAL A 50 4.71 14.16 11.32
C VAL A 50 3.62 14.77 10.44
N THR A 51 3.51 16.10 10.46
CA THR A 51 2.66 16.82 9.52
C THR A 51 3.50 17.33 8.35
N LEU A 52 3.13 16.95 7.12
CA LEU A 52 3.83 17.41 5.93
C LEU A 52 3.60 18.92 5.72
N THR A 53 4.64 19.61 5.32
CA THR A 53 4.54 21.02 4.94
C THR A 53 3.55 21.20 3.80
N ASN A 54 2.81 22.31 3.82
CA ASN A 54 1.71 22.60 2.92
C ASN A 54 1.61 24.13 2.73
N ILE A 55 2.31 24.67 1.73
CA ILE A 55 2.50 26.12 1.56
C ILE A 55 1.92 26.55 0.21
N ASP A 56 1.11 27.61 0.23
CA ASP A 56 0.53 28.17 -0.98
C ASP A 56 1.61 28.86 -1.83
N GLY A 57 1.65 28.57 -3.13
CA GLY A 57 2.57 29.19 -4.09
C GLY A 57 4.06 28.88 -3.88
N GLN A 58 4.39 27.88 -3.08
CA GLN A 58 5.78 27.48 -2.82
C GLN A 58 5.94 25.97 -2.84
N ALA A 59 7.16 25.49 -3.04
CA ALA A 59 7.50 24.09 -2.91
C ALA A 59 7.26 23.61 -1.46
N ASP A 60 6.71 22.41 -1.31
CA ASP A 60 6.44 21.79 -0.01
C ASP A 60 6.39 20.26 -0.11
N GLN A 61 6.53 19.57 1.03
CA GLN A 61 6.57 18.11 1.07
C GLN A 61 5.26 17.48 0.56
N ALA A 62 4.12 18.05 0.90
CA ALA A 62 2.82 17.51 0.51
C ALA A 62 2.49 17.71 -0.98
N ARG A 63 3.29 18.50 -1.70
CA ARG A 63 3.16 18.69 -3.14
C ARG A 63 3.73 17.51 -3.92
N SER A 64 4.83 16.92 -3.47
CA SER A 64 5.51 15.84 -4.16
C SER A 64 4.57 14.69 -4.51
N ALA A 65 4.76 14.12 -5.70
CA ALA A 65 4.02 12.93 -6.15
C ALA A 65 4.49 11.66 -5.44
N PHE A 66 5.79 11.59 -5.17
CA PHE A 66 6.44 10.43 -4.56
C PHE A 66 6.99 10.82 -3.19
N ILE A 67 6.64 10.03 -2.18
CA ILE A 67 7.08 10.25 -0.80
C ILE A 67 7.73 8.97 -0.27
N GLU A 68 8.98 9.06 0.13
CA GLU A 68 9.66 7.99 0.85
C GLU A 68 9.67 8.28 2.35
N LEU A 69 9.17 7.35 3.13
CA LEU A 69 9.22 7.40 4.59
C LEU A 69 10.41 6.59 5.08
N GLN A 70 11.26 7.19 5.90
CA GLN A 70 12.43 6.52 6.48
C GLN A 70 12.60 6.86 7.96
N GLY A 71 13.36 6.08 8.68
CA GLY A 71 13.66 6.27 10.09
C GLY A 71 13.44 4.99 10.89
N ALA A 72 13.91 5.00 12.14
CA ALA A 72 13.73 3.89 13.09
C ALA A 72 12.57 4.23 14.03
N LEU A 73 11.55 3.38 14.02
CA LEU A 73 10.35 3.57 14.82
C LEU A 73 10.42 2.73 16.10
N THR A 74 10.04 3.33 17.20
CA THR A 74 9.80 2.66 18.49
C THR A 74 8.37 2.85 18.97
N ASP A 75 7.52 3.53 18.16
CA ASP A 75 6.10 3.75 18.41
C ASP A 75 5.34 3.87 17.09
N ASN A 76 4.01 3.84 17.16
CA ASN A 76 3.13 4.06 16.02
C ASN A 76 3.20 5.53 15.57
N VAL A 77 3.29 5.75 14.27
CA VAL A 77 3.44 7.09 13.70
C VAL A 77 2.38 7.38 12.64
N ASN A 78 1.77 8.56 12.72
CA ASN A 78 0.93 9.08 11.67
C ASN A 78 1.69 10.13 10.85
N VAL A 79 1.59 10.01 9.54
CA VAL A 79 1.99 11.06 8.59
C VAL A 79 0.73 11.81 8.17
N VAL A 80 0.65 13.05 8.60
CA VAL A 80 -0.52 13.90 8.36
C VAL A 80 -0.31 14.68 7.08
N ILE A 81 -1.21 14.47 6.11
CA ILE A 81 -1.25 15.19 4.83
C ILE A 81 -2.37 16.20 4.81
N PRO A 82 -2.32 17.23 3.93
CA PRO A 82 -3.41 18.18 3.76
C PRO A 82 -4.71 17.50 3.34
N ALA A 83 -5.84 17.98 3.86
CA ALA A 83 -7.18 17.56 3.44
C ALA A 83 -7.54 18.12 2.05
N LYS A 84 -6.81 17.71 1.03
CA LYS A 84 -6.97 18.11 -0.38
C LYS A 84 -7.00 16.88 -1.27
N SER A 85 -7.88 16.85 -2.27
CA SER A 85 -7.91 15.78 -3.25
C SER A 85 -6.59 15.68 -4.00
N LYS A 86 -5.86 14.59 -3.78
CA LYS A 86 -4.58 14.32 -4.44
C LYS A 86 -4.22 12.84 -4.28
N SER A 87 -3.52 12.30 -5.27
CA SER A 87 -2.87 10.99 -5.17
C SER A 87 -1.39 11.13 -4.80
N TYR A 88 -0.89 10.14 -4.06
CA TYR A 88 0.50 10.03 -3.64
C TYR A 88 0.98 8.61 -3.88
N PHE A 89 2.18 8.45 -4.40
CA PHE A 89 2.88 7.18 -4.30
C PHE A 89 3.77 7.21 -3.06
N ILE A 90 3.54 6.30 -2.13
CA ILE A 90 4.26 6.27 -0.86
C ILE A 90 5.05 4.99 -0.75
N ARG A 91 6.33 5.13 -0.40
CA ARG A 91 7.25 4.05 -0.13
C ARG A 91 7.67 4.09 1.33
N ASN A 92 7.45 3.01 2.06
CA ASN A 92 7.82 2.91 3.46
C ASN A 92 9.13 2.13 3.61
N LYS A 93 10.19 2.83 3.97
CA LYS A 93 11.51 2.30 4.30
C LYS A 93 11.88 2.45 5.78
N THR A 94 10.89 2.69 6.63
CA THR A 94 11.16 2.74 8.06
C THR A 94 11.63 1.39 8.57
N THR A 95 12.46 1.41 9.59
CA THR A 95 12.76 0.23 10.39
C THR A 95 11.92 0.27 11.66
N ARG A 96 11.68 -0.88 12.27
CA ARG A 96 10.88 -0.99 13.49
C ARG A 96 11.47 -2.02 14.45
N SER A 97 11.23 -1.83 15.73
CA SER A 97 11.70 -2.73 16.79
C SER A 97 10.72 -3.86 17.09
N SER A 98 9.43 -3.64 16.81
CA SER A 98 8.36 -4.59 17.12
C SER A 98 7.22 -4.49 16.08
N ALA A 99 6.01 -4.20 16.51
CA ALA A 99 4.80 -4.17 15.69
C ALA A 99 4.34 -2.74 15.36
N GLU A 100 5.25 -1.78 15.38
CA GLU A 100 4.94 -0.38 15.10
C GLU A 100 4.35 -0.22 13.70
N THR A 101 3.40 0.71 13.59
CA THR A 101 2.68 0.97 12.35
C THR A 101 2.89 2.41 11.89
N THR A 102 2.95 2.59 10.58
CA THR A 102 2.90 3.91 9.94
C THR A 102 1.56 4.05 9.24
N LYS A 103 0.87 5.16 9.48
CA LYS A 103 -0.39 5.49 8.80
C LYS A 103 -0.29 6.81 8.10
N ILE A 104 -0.92 6.91 6.91
CA ILE A 104 -1.15 8.18 6.22
C ILE A 104 -2.58 8.59 6.50
N LYS A 105 -2.77 9.84 6.91
CA LYS A 105 -4.11 10.38 7.24
C LYS A 105 -4.19 11.88 6.95
N THR A 106 -5.39 12.40 6.88
CA THR A 106 -5.63 13.84 7.07
C THR A 106 -5.76 14.13 8.58
N LEU A 107 -5.73 15.39 8.96
CA LEU A 107 -5.83 15.77 10.38
C LEU A 107 -7.09 15.18 11.05
N ALA A 108 -8.23 15.25 10.37
CA ALA A 108 -9.53 14.80 10.90
C ALA A 108 -9.94 13.39 10.41
N GLY A 109 -9.37 12.92 9.30
CA GLY A 109 -9.79 11.66 8.66
C GLY A 109 -9.19 10.42 9.31
N ALA A 110 -9.79 9.28 9.01
CA ALA A 110 -9.22 7.98 9.33
C ALA A 110 -7.93 7.75 8.54
N GLY A 111 -6.95 7.11 9.16
CA GLY A 111 -5.68 6.79 8.53
C GLY A 111 -5.70 5.42 7.85
N THR A 112 -4.94 5.32 6.78
CA THR A 112 -4.65 4.05 6.09
C THR A 112 -3.21 3.62 6.37
N ALA A 113 -3.02 2.37 6.74
CA ALA A 113 -1.69 1.84 7.04
C ALA A 113 -0.82 1.75 5.77
N VAL A 114 0.45 2.10 5.91
CA VAL A 114 1.48 1.84 4.90
C VAL A 114 2.30 0.65 5.38
N GLY A 115 2.22 -0.46 4.67
CA GLY A 115 2.92 -1.68 5.05
C GLY A 115 4.43 -1.46 5.22
N PHE A 116 5.02 -2.14 6.19
CA PHE A 116 6.47 -2.12 6.41
C PHE A 116 7.20 -2.67 5.17
N ASN A 117 8.24 -1.96 4.70
CA ASN A 117 8.90 -2.20 3.41
C ASN A 117 7.95 -2.20 2.20
N GLY A 118 6.73 -1.72 2.39
CA GLY A 118 5.71 -1.65 1.37
C GLY A 118 5.74 -0.34 0.59
N ASN A 119 5.04 -0.36 -0.53
CA ASN A 119 4.76 0.83 -1.32
C ASN A 119 3.35 0.74 -1.90
N GLY A 120 2.83 1.84 -2.37
CA GLY A 120 1.52 1.86 -3.02
C GLY A 120 1.03 3.25 -3.33
N TRP A 121 -0.07 3.28 -4.09
CA TRP A 121 -0.82 4.49 -4.35
C TRP A 121 -1.81 4.74 -3.23
N PHE A 122 -1.82 5.97 -2.74
CA PHE A 122 -2.74 6.47 -1.73
C PHE A 122 -3.49 7.66 -2.31
N ILE A 123 -4.79 7.68 -2.12
CA ILE A 123 -5.68 8.72 -2.64
C ILE A 123 -6.31 9.43 -1.45
N CYS A 124 -6.07 10.74 -1.35
CA CYS A 124 -6.84 11.61 -0.46
C CYS A 124 -8.03 12.15 -1.24
N ASP A 125 -9.24 11.95 -0.73
CA ASP A 125 -10.48 12.48 -1.33
C ASP A 125 -10.81 13.91 -0.86
N GLY A 126 -9.98 14.45 0.04
CA GLY A 126 -10.18 15.73 0.71
C GLY A 126 -10.64 15.58 2.15
N VAL A 127 -10.99 14.40 2.60
CA VAL A 127 -11.42 14.07 3.97
C VAL A 127 -10.59 12.94 4.53
N SER A 128 -10.54 11.82 3.83
CA SER A 128 -9.90 10.57 4.25
C SER A 128 -8.85 10.12 3.23
N VAL A 129 -7.99 9.20 3.66
CA VAL A 129 -6.98 8.59 2.80
C VAL A 129 -7.34 7.13 2.56
N HIS A 130 -7.31 6.73 1.30
CA HIS A 130 -7.58 5.38 0.84
C HIS A 130 -6.35 4.83 0.12
N GLN A 131 -5.99 3.59 0.38
CA GLN A 131 -5.01 2.92 -0.45
C GLN A 131 -5.70 2.39 -1.71
N SER A 132 -5.15 2.74 -2.86
CA SER A 132 -5.56 2.10 -4.11
C SER A 132 -4.93 0.71 -4.14
N ASN A 133 -5.69 -0.26 -3.74
CA ASN A 133 -5.31 -1.65 -3.97
C ASN A 133 -5.47 -1.92 -5.46
N ALA A 134 -4.36 -2.08 -6.16
CA ALA A 134 -4.38 -2.65 -7.50
C ALA A 134 -4.73 -4.15 -7.39
N VAL A 135 -5.94 -4.43 -6.92
CA VAL A 135 -6.48 -5.79 -6.94
C VAL A 135 -6.97 -6.07 -8.35
N GLY A 136 -6.01 -6.09 -9.29
CA GLY A 136 -6.33 -6.38 -10.69
C GLY A 136 -6.51 -7.86 -10.98
N LEU A 137 -6.25 -8.77 -10.06
CA LEU A 137 -6.23 -10.19 -10.36
C LEU A 137 -6.97 -11.07 -9.34
N GLY A 138 -7.70 -10.50 -8.38
CA GLY A 138 -8.43 -11.33 -7.41
C GLY A 138 -7.56 -12.35 -6.63
N LEU A 139 -6.25 -12.18 -6.73
CA LEU A 139 -5.33 -12.89 -5.87
C LEU A 139 -5.33 -12.13 -4.56
N GLY A 140 -6.08 -12.57 -3.60
CA GLY A 140 -6.01 -12.10 -2.23
C GLY A 140 -4.56 -12.08 -1.73
N THR A 141 -4.33 -11.42 -0.62
CA THR A 141 -3.06 -11.53 0.08
C THR A 141 -2.78 -13.00 0.34
N ALA A 142 -1.53 -13.39 0.47
CA ALA A 142 -1.17 -14.79 0.74
C ALA A 142 -1.86 -15.39 1.98
N SER A 143 -2.41 -14.53 2.84
CA SER A 143 -3.27 -14.92 3.95
C SER A 143 -4.71 -15.24 3.57
N GLU A 144 -5.16 -14.85 2.37
CA GLU A 144 -6.49 -15.18 1.84
C GLU A 144 -6.45 -16.40 0.89
N LEU A 145 -5.26 -16.87 0.56
CA LEU A 145 -5.05 -18.16 -0.07
C LEU A 145 -5.13 -19.23 1.03
N ASP A 146 -6.33 -19.42 1.56
CA ASP A 146 -6.61 -20.55 2.43
C ASP A 146 -6.69 -21.84 1.59
N PHE A 147 -5.58 -22.52 1.49
CA PHE A 147 -5.52 -23.83 0.86
C PHE A 147 -6.14 -24.94 1.72
N GLY A 148 -6.73 -24.61 2.86
CA GLY A 148 -7.08 -25.59 3.87
C GLY A 148 -8.53 -25.73 4.24
N THR A 149 -9.38 -24.76 3.97
CA THR A 149 -10.82 -24.89 4.26
C THR A 149 -11.59 -25.03 2.96
N ALA A 150 -12.27 -26.14 2.89
CA ALA A 150 -13.10 -26.60 1.80
C ALA A 150 -14.06 -25.52 1.28
N ASP A 151 -13.58 -24.63 0.46
CA ASP A 151 -14.48 -23.86 -0.35
C ASP A 151 -14.45 -24.34 -1.79
N ALA A 152 -15.62 -24.71 -2.28
CA ALA A 152 -15.85 -25.38 -3.56
C ALA A 152 -15.45 -24.53 -4.78
N ASN A 153 -14.79 -23.40 -4.56
CA ASN A 153 -14.45 -22.43 -5.61
C ASN A 153 -12.97 -22.33 -5.97
N LEU A 154 -12.12 -23.06 -5.32
CA LEU A 154 -10.71 -23.08 -5.65
C LEU A 154 -10.44 -24.26 -6.56
N ILE A 155 -10.21 -23.94 -7.83
CA ILE A 155 -9.72 -24.82 -8.90
C ILE A 155 -10.34 -26.20 -8.82
N PRO A 156 -11.17 -26.60 -9.75
CA PRO A 156 -11.61 -27.96 -9.78
C PRO A 156 -10.37 -28.85 -9.85
N VAL A 157 -10.08 -29.51 -8.73
CA VAL A 157 -8.98 -30.46 -8.58
C VAL A 157 -9.31 -31.72 -9.38
N SER A 158 -9.81 -31.55 -10.61
CA SER A 158 -10.01 -32.67 -11.52
C SER A 158 -8.68 -33.21 -12.06
N THR A 159 -7.60 -32.44 -11.85
CA THR A 159 -6.23 -32.83 -12.22
C THR A 159 -5.23 -32.23 -11.24
N ALA A 160 -5.60 -32.06 -9.98
CA ALA A 160 -4.67 -31.61 -8.98
C ALA A 160 -3.53 -32.62 -8.92
N ASP A 161 -2.45 -32.14 -9.37
CA ASP A 161 -1.17 -32.72 -9.10
C ASP A 161 -0.99 -32.75 -7.58
N ILE A 162 -1.23 -33.91 -7.00
CA ILE A 162 -1.11 -34.20 -5.56
C ILE A 162 0.33 -33.94 -5.05
N ARG A 163 1.18 -33.36 -5.85
CA ARG A 163 2.56 -32.98 -5.49
C ARG A 163 2.67 -31.90 -4.41
N PHE A 164 1.57 -31.30 -3.98
CA PHE A 164 1.58 -30.27 -2.93
C PHE A 164 1.17 -30.72 -1.53
N VAL A 165 0.88 -31.98 -1.32
CA VAL A 165 0.86 -32.49 0.05
C VAL A 165 2.30 -32.58 0.53
N ARG A 166 2.79 -31.52 1.15
CA ARG A 166 4.10 -31.59 1.82
C ARG A 166 4.04 -32.63 2.92
N ALA A 167 4.81 -33.68 2.77
CA ALA A 167 4.98 -34.75 3.73
C ALA A 167 5.65 -34.33 5.06
N SER A 168 5.68 -33.03 5.38
CA SER A 168 6.34 -32.53 6.60
C SER A 168 5.37 -31.94 7.64
N VAL A 169 4.09 -32.02 7.39
CA VAL A 169 3.08 -31.66 8.40
C VAL A 169 2.22 -32.88 8.60
N SER A 170 2.13 -33.35 9.83
CA SER A 170 1.14 -34.35 10.24
C SER A 170 -0.25 -33.79 9.97
N SER A 171 -0.74 -33.95 8.77
CA SER A 171 -2.09 -33.57 8.40
C SER A 171 -2.99 -34.77 8.67
N THR A 172 -3.68 -34.72 9.78
CA THR A 172 -4.83 -35.58 10.01
C THR A 172 -5.88 -35.21 8.98
N VAL A 173 -6.19 -36.10 8.05
CA VAL A 173 -7.33 -35.92 7.15
C VAL A 173 -8.59 -36.16 7.99
N PRO A 174 -9.37 -35.11 8.32
CA PRO A 174 -10.42 -35.24 9.36
C PRO A 174 -11.68 -35.98 8.90
N SER A 175 -11.69 -36.53 7.69
CA SER A 175 -12.81 -37.35 7.20
C SER A 175 -12.35 -38.32 6.13
N ALA A 176 -13.00 -39.45 6.07
CA ALA A 176 -12.74 -40.48 5.06
C ALA A 176 -12.90 -39.89 3.66
N LYS A 177 -11.85 -40.02 2.84
CA LYS A 177 -11.88 -39.68 1.41
C LYS A 177 -12.09 -40.96 0.63
N THR A 178 -13.14 -40.99 -0.16
CA THR A 178 -13.37 -42.11 -1.08
C THR A 178 -12.69 -41.82 -2.40
N PHE A 179 -11.76 -42.65 -2.79
CA PHE A 179 -11.13 -42.58 -4.11
C PHE A 179 -11.91 -43.51 -5.05
N THR A 180 -12.46 -42.97 -6.11
CA THR A 180 -13.22 -43.72 -7.12
C THR A 180 -12.37 -44.26 -8.25
N SER A 181 -11.06 -44.04 -8.18
CA SER A 181 -10.09 -44.54 -9.17
C SER A 181 -8.90 -45.21 -8.46
N ALA A 182 -8.21 -46.09 -9.16
CA ALA A 182 -7.04 -46.81 -8.62
C ALA A 182 -5.96 -45.78 -8.18
N VAL A 183 -5.52 -45.86 -6.94
CA VAL A 183 -4.40 -45.10 -6.39
C VAL A 183 -3.17 -45.99 -6.40
N THR A 184 -2.17 -45.55 -7.15
CA THR A 184 -0.88 -46.28 -7.21
C THR A 184 0.13 -45.58 -6.30
N PHE A 185 0.61 -46.25 -5.28
CA PHE A 185 1.69 -45.77 -4.42
C PHE A 185 3.04 -46.23 -4.99
N THR A 186 3.89 -45.31 -5.41
CA THR A 186 5.21 -45.56 -5.99
C THR A 186 6.35 -45.33 -4.98
N GLY A 187 6.17 -45.68 -3.73
CA GLY A 187 7.18 -45.58 -2.69
C GLY A 187 6.91 -46.51 -1.52
N PRO A 188 7.86 -46.71 -0.61
CA PRO A 188 7.63 -47.54 0.56
C PRO A 188 6.55 -46.89 1.41
N VAL A 189 5.42 -47.60 1.55
CA VAL A 189 4.37 -47.21 2.52
C VAL A 189 4.88 -47.65 3.89
N VAL A 190 5.26 -46.66 4.71
CA VAL A 190 5.87 -46.92 6.03
C VAL A 190 4.83 -47.04 7.14
N ASP A 191 3.55 -46.85 6.81
CA ASP A 191 2.46 -46.95 7.81
C ASP A 191 1.65 -48.23 7.58
N PRO A 192 1.62 -49.14 8.55
CA PRO A 192 0.92 -50.42 8.43
C PRO A 192 -0.62 -50.30 8.62
N VAL A 193 -1.18 -49.09 8.67
CA VAL A 193 -2.59 -48.87 8.96
C VAL A 193 -3.36 -48.33 7.75
N VAL A 194 -3.05 -48.76 6.54
CA VAL A 194 -3.99 -48.60 5.42
C VAL A 194 -4.92 -49.83 5.43
N SER A 195 -6.00 -49.73 6.17
CA SER A 195 -7.09 -50.71 6.05
C SER A 195 -7.96 -50.31 4.88
N LEU A 196 -7.84 -51.05 3.80
CA LEU A 196 -8.76 -50.94 2.66
C LEU A 196 -9.95 -51.88 2.97
N THR A 197 -11.10 -51.30 3.33
CA THR A 197 -12.39 -51.96 3.35
C THR A 197 -13.21 -51.52 2.15
#